data_71af49763e68f4741ebd357b4e55fa91
#
_entry.id   71af49763e68f4741ebd357b4e55fa91
#
_cell.length_a   1.000
_cell.length_b   1.000
_cell.length_c   1.000
_cell.angle_alpha   90.00
_cell.angle_beta   90.00
_cell.angle_gamma   90.00
#
_symmetry.space_group_name_H-M   'P 1'
#
loop_
_entity.id
_entity.type
_entity.pdbx_description
1 polymer ?
#
loop_
_entity_poly.entity_id
_entity_poly.type
_entity_poly.pdbx_seq_one_letter_code
_entity_poly.pdbx_strand_id
1 'polypeptide(L)'
;MFHFLKFQKKNDSQVRVYVSYYSQFWDGQWEPYYTDSKGNLNFDGNNFEDWSLGNIRLNLQQIKNRSSSFKKKVAVHEFGHSLSLAHNMDDVSVMKPGELSFNEPQKADKTHLKNRWK
;
A
#
# COMPACT_ATOMS: atom_id res chain seq x y z
N MET A 1 -18.99 -2.06 -3.71
CA MET A 1 -18.80 -1.25 -2.48
C MET A 1 -17.33 -0.90 -2.32
N PHE A 2 -17.06 0.33 -1.93
CA PHE A 2 -15.69 0.73 -1.62
C PHE A 2 -15.66 1.47 -0.30
N HIS A 3 -14.52 1.39 0.40
CA HIS A 3 -14.23 2.17 1.58
C HIS A 3 -13.14 3.16 1.25
N PHE A 4 -13.24 4.31 1.88
CA PHE A 4 -12.38 5.43 1.59
C PHE A 4 -11.76 5.93 2.89
N LEU A 5 -10.44 5.95 2.93
CA LEU A 5 -9.66 6.56 3.99
C LEU A 5 -8.91 7.74 3.43
N LYS A 6 -8.96 8.85 4.16
CA LYS A 6 -8.23 10.04 3.81
C LYS A 6 -7.30 10.40 4.95
N PHE A 7 -6.01 10.50 4.67
CA PHE A 7 -5.08 11.13 5.59
C PHE A 7 -4.14 12.00 4.79
N GLN A 8 -3.66 13.04 5.44
CA GLN A 8 -2.86 14.05 4.77
C GLN A 8 -1.40 13.86 5.08
N LYS A 9 -0.59 13.97 4.06
CA LYS A 9 0.83 14.13 4.09
C LYS A 9 1.12 15.63 3.96
N LYS A 10 2.39 16.01 4.03
CA LYS A 10 2.88 17.39 4.02
C LYS A 10 2.28 18.28 2.92
N ASN A 11 1.87 17.74 1.78
CA ASN A 11 1.37 18.50 0.62
C ASN A 11 -0.09 18.18 0.28
N ASP A 12 -0.92 17.97 1.30
CA ASP A 12 -2.33 17.59 1.12
C ASP A 12 -2.54 16.28 0.35
N SER A 13 -1.56 15.40 0.42
CA SER A 13 -1.64 14.10 -0.21
C SER A 13 -2.72 13.24 0.42
N GLN A 14 -3.36 12.39 -0.39
CA GLN A 14 -4.46 11.54 0.03
C GLN A 14 -4.18 10.09 -0.31
N VAL A 15 -4.60 9.19 0.57
CA VAL A 15 -4.72 7.77 0.26
C VAL A 15 -6.19 7.42 0.22
N ARG A 16 -6.62 6.77 -0.86
CA ARG A 16 -7.97 6.23 -1.01
C ARG A 16 -7.89 4.71 -1.00
N VAL A 17 -8.76 4.09 -0.21
CA VAL A 17 -8.81 2.62 -0.13
C VAL A 17 -10.10 2.14 -0.79
N TYR A 18 -9.94 1.28 -1.78
CA TYR A 18 -11.06 0.65 -2.47
C TYR A 18 -11.06 -0.84 -2.16
N VAL A 19 -12.21 -1.34 -1.77
CA VAL A 19 -12.42 -2.77 -1.52
C VAL A 19 -13.48 -3.22 -2.50
N SER A 20 -13.10 -4.01 -3.49
CA SER A 20 -14.01 -4.42 -4.57
C SER A 20 -13.53 -5.71 -5.22
N TYR A 21 -14.32 -6.21 -6.16
CA TYR A 21 -13.96 -7.37 -6.98
C TYR A 21 -13.25 -6.89 -8.23
N TYR A 22 -12.06 -7.42 -8.46
CA TYR A 22 -11.27 -7.12 -9.65
C TYR A 22 -10.93 -8.41 -10.38
N SER A 23 -10.80 -8.33 -11.69
CA SER A 23 -10.48 -9.51 -12.51
C SER A 23 -9.01 -9.93 -12.46
N GLN A 24 -8.15 -9.07 -11.91
CA GLN A 24 -6.73 -9.34 -11.77
C GLN A 24 -6.46 -10.40 -10.69
N PHE A 25 -5.24 -10.93 -10.68
CA PHE A 25 -4.84 -11.98 -9.74
C PHE A 25 -4.15 -11.49 -8.47
N TRP A 26 -3.88 -10.19 -8.36
CA TRP A 26 -3.26 -9.65 -7.14
C TRP A 26 -4.28 -9.59 -5.99
N ASP A 27 -3.77 -9.74 -4.78
CA ASP A 27 -4.56 -9.65 -3.55
C ASP A 27 -4.83 -8.18 -3.18
N GLY A 28 -3.83 -7.33 -3.35
CA GLY A 28 -3.91 -5.90 -3.14
C GLY A 28 -2.94 -5.18 -4.06
N GLN A 29 -3.15 -3.87 -4.21
CA GLN A 29 -2.32 -3.06 -5.10
C GLN A 29 -2.21 -1.64 -4.58
N TRP A 30 -1.02 -1.07 -4.68
CA TRP A 30 -0.72 0.34 -4.43
C TRP A 30 -0.53 1.05 -5.76
N GLU A 31 -1.23 2.18 -5.94
CA GLU A 31 -1.18 2.99 -7.17
C GLU A 31 -0.86 4.44 -6.81
N PRO A 32 0.40 4.87 -6.87
CA PRO A 32 0.74 6.26 -6.63
C PRO A 32 0.59 7.12 -7.88
N TYR A 33 0.16 8.36 -7.66
CA TYR A 33 0.07 9.40 -8.68
C TYR A 33 0.78 10.64 -8.18
N TYR A 34 1.58 11.25 -9.03
CA TYR A 34 2.21 12.53 -8.72
C TYR A 34 1.58 13.64 -9.55
N THR A 35 1.63 14.87 -9.04
CA THR A 35 1.14 16.04 -9.76
C THR A 35 2.32 16.72 -10.46
N ASP A 36 2.22 16.89 -11.78
CA ASP A 36 3.28 17.54 -12.54
C ASP A 36 3.19 19.07 -12.42
N SER A 37 4.12 19.78 -13.08
CA SER A 37 4.19 21.25 -13.04
C SER A 37 2.96 21.94 -13.64
N LYS A 38 2.17 21.22 -14.43
CA LYS A 38 0.95 21.72 -15.05
C LYS A 38 -0.31 21.40 -14.25
N GLY A 39 -0.16 20.72 -13.10
CA GLY A 39 -1.26 20.31 -12.25
C GLY A 39 -1.94 19.02 -12.65
N ASN A 40 -1.38 18.27 -13.59
CA ASN A 40 -1.95 16.99 -14.02
C ASN A 40 -1.47 15.84 -13.15
N LEU A 41 -2.38 14.90 -12.85
CA LEU A 41 -2.04 13.66 -12.16
C LEU A 41 -1.47 12.64 -13.13
N ASN A 42 -0.33 12.07 -12.79
CA ASN A 42 0.34 11.07 -13.60
C ASN A 42 0.62 9.83 -12.74
N PHE A 43 0.31 8.66 -13.28
CA PHE A 43 0.61 7.41 -12.60
C PHE A 43 2.14 7.19 -12.54
N ASP A 44 2.63 6.86 -11.34
CA ASP A 44 4.04 6.60 -11.11
C ASP A 44 4.25 5.11 -10.77
N GLY A 45 4.31 4.30 -11.81
CA GLY A 45 4.47 2.84 -11.64
C GLY A 45 5.76 2.43 -10.95
N ASN A 46 6.77 3.29 -10.95
CA ASN A 46 8.06 3.03 -10.30
C ASN A 46 8.14 3.61 -8.89
N ASN A 47 7.16 4.41 -8.50
CA ASN A 47 7.07 5.04 -7.18
C ASN A 47 8.32 5.88 -6.83
N PHE A 48 8.87 6.59 -7.80
CA PHE A 48 10.06 7.43 -7.63
C PHE A 48 9.72 8.84 -7.16
N GLU A 49 8.54 9.35 -7.52
CA GLU A 49 8.13 10.71 -7.19
C GLU A 49 7.39 10.75 -5.86
N ASP A 50 7.35 11.92 -5.24
CA ASP A 50 6.46 12.15 -4.11
C ASP A 50 5.03 12.12 -4.62
N TRP A 51 4.24 11.20 -4.10
CA TRP A 51 2.87 11.08 -4.55
C TRP A 51 1.96 12.14 -3.91
N SER A 52 0.97 12.60 -4.65
CA SER A 52 -0.07 13.49 -4.15
C SER A 52 -1.42 12.80 -4.00
N LEU A 53 -1.62 11.71 -4.71
CA LEU A 53 -2.78 10.84 -4.57
C LEU A 53 -2.31 9.40 -4.69
N GLY A 54 -2.78 8.54 -3.81
CA GLY A 54 -2.50 7.12 -3.89
C GLY A 54 -3.76 6.31 -3.69
N ASN A 55 -3.91 5.25 -4.46
CA ASN A 55 -4.99 4.31 -4.30
C ASN A 55 -4.45 2.99 -3.76
N ILE A 56 -5.10 2.49 -2.73
CA ILE A 56 -4.91 1.12 -2.27
C ILE A 56 -6.15 0.35 -2.70
N ARG A 57 -5.97 -0.73 -3.43
CA ARG A 57 -7.06 -1.59 -3.85
C ARG A 57 -6.91 -2.95 -3.19
N LEU A 58 -7.97 -3.40 -2.54
CA LEU A 58 -8.05 -4.72 -1.93
C LEU A 58 -9.03 -5.55 -2.76
N ASN A 59 -8.55 -6.68 -3.28
CA ASN A 59 -9.28 -7.48 -4.26
C ASN A 59 -10.10 -8.57 -3.58
N LEU A 60 -11.39 -8.35 -3.41
CA LEU A 60 -12.29 -9.34 -2.80
C LEU A 60 -12.37 -10.64 -3.61
N GLN A 61 -12.13 -10.59 -4.91
CA GLN A 61 -12.11 -11.80 -5.73
C GLN A 61 -11.05 -12.79 -5.23
N GLN A 62 -9.96 -12.27 -4.70
CA GLN A 62 -8.84 -13.09 -4.22
C GLN A 62 -8.88 -13.32 -2.70
N ILE A 63 -9.33 -12.33 -1.91
CA ILE A 63 -9.15 -12.38 -0.45
C ILE A 63 -10.43 -12.63 0.34
N LYS A 64 -11.58 -12.58 -0.29
CA LYS A 64 -12.88 -12.64 0.38
C LYS A 64 -13.01 -13.87 1.32
N ASN A 65 -12.52 -15.02 0.90
CA ASN A 65 -12.61 -16.27 1.66
C ASN A 65 -11.37 -16.59 2.49
N ARG A 66 -10.44 -15.63 2.59
CA ARG A 66 -9.21 -15.80 3.37
C ARG A 66 -9.45 -15.37 4.82
N SER A 67 -8.53 -15.72 5.69
CA SER A 67 -8.61 -15.36 7.11
C SER A 67 -8.56 -13.84 7.32
N SER A 68 -9.08 -13.39 8.46
CA SER A 68 -8.96 -11.98 8.85
C SER A 68 -7.51 -11.55 8.99
N SER A 69 -6.65 -12.45 9.47
CA SER A 69 -5.22 -12.20 9.59
C SER A 69 -4.59 -11.93 8.21
N PHE A 70 -4.92 -12.74 7.22
CA PHE A 70 -4.41 -12.54 5.86
C PHE A 70 -4.90 -11.23 5.23
N LYS A 71 -6.19 -10.94 5.40
CA LYS A 71 -6.76 -9.67 4.90
C LYS A 71 -6.07 -8.46 5.51
N LYS A 72 -5.81 -8.52 6.81
CA LYS A 72 -5.06 -7.47 7.52
C LYS A 72 -3.65 -7.34 6.97
N LYS A 73 -2.97 -8.46 6.75
CA LYS A 73 -1.61 -8.46 6.17
C LYS A 73 -1.59 -7.77 4.82
N VAL A 74 -2.55 -8.07 3.94
CA VAL A 74 -2.63 -7.44 2.62
C VAL A 74 -2.81 -5.93 2.76
N ALA A 75 -3.73 -5.50 3.61
CA ALA A 75 -3.99 -4.07 3.83
C ALA A 75 -2.74 -3.35 4.37
N VAL A 76 -2.11 -3.91 5.40
CA VAL A 76 -0.91 -3.31 6.02
C VAL A 76 0.24 -3.26 5.02
N HIS A 77 0.40 -4.31 4.20
CA HIS A 77 1.42 -4.37 3.16
C HIS A 77 1.26 -3.23 2.16
N GLU A 78 0.05 -3.00 1.65
CA GLU A 78 -0.18 -1.92 0.68
C GLU A 78 -0.01 -0.53 1.32
N PHE A 79 -0.43 -0.36 2.58
CA PHE A 79 -0.14 0.87 3.31
C PHE A 79 1.37 1.10 3.49
N GLY A 80 2.13 0.03 3.68
CA GLY A 80 3.60 0.12 3.73
C GLY A 80 4.17 0.75 2.46
N HIS A 81 3.65 0.37 1.30
CA HIS A 81 4.04 0.99 0.02
C HIS A 81 3.72 2.48 0.01
N SER A 82 2.59 2.90 0.58
CA SER A 82 2.23 4.33 0.65
C SER A 82 3.22 5.12 1.49
N LEU A 83 3.90 4.47 2.42
CA LEU A 83 4.95 5.05 3.25
C LEU A 83 6.35 4.82 2.66
N SER A 84 6.42 4.49 1.38
CA SER A 84 7.65 4.31 0.61
C SER A 84 8.47 3.08 1.02
N LEU A 85 7.83 2.08 1.59
CA LEU A 85 8.48 0.79 1.84
C LEU A 85 8.39 -0.09 0.59
N ALA A 86 9.51 -0.62 0.17
CA ALA A 86 9.59 -1.60 -0.91
C ALA A 86 9.37 -3.02 -0.37
N HIS A 87 9.22 -3.98 -1.27
CA HIS A 87 9.21 -5.38 -0.87
C HIS A 87 10.51 -5.74 -0.15
N ASN A 88 10.40 -6.50 0.92
CA ASN A 88 11.54 -6.99 1.69
C ASN A 88 11.54 -8.51 1.63
N MET A 89 12.45 -9.06 0.84
CA MET A 89 12.51 -10.51 0.58
C MET A 89 13.39 -11.27 1.58
N ASP A 90 14.28 -10.58 2.27
CA ASP A 90 15.32 -11.21 3.07
C ASP A 90 15.00 -11.30 4.56
N ASP A 91 14.15 -10.41 5.07
CA ASP A 91 13.85 -10.30 6.48
C ASP A 91 12.41 -10.71 6.82
N VAL A 92 12.15 -10.94 8.10
CA VAL A 92 10.81 -11.06 8.63
C VAL A 92 10.16 -9.68 8.52
N SER A 93 9.19 -9.53 7.63
CA SER A 93 8.64 -8.24 7.26
C SER A 93 7.22 -8.38 6.74
N VAL A 94 6.35 -7.43 7.10
CA VAL A 94 5.02 -7.34 6.50
C VAL A 94 5.11 -6.95 5.02
N MET A 95 6.25 -6.40 4.60
CA MET A 95 6.50 -6.04 3.20
C MET A 95 6.98 -7.23 2.34
N LYS A 96 7.14 -8.40 2.94
CA LYS A 96 7.46 -9.60 2.17
C LYS A 96 6.20 -10.06 1.45
N PRO A 97 6.23 -10.24 0.12
CA PRO A 97 5.05 -10.71 -0.61
C PRO A 97 4.71 -12.14 -0.25
N GLY A 98 3.44 -12.49 -0.46
CA GLY A 98 2.96 -13.85 -0.25
C GLY A 98 2.21 -14.04 1.05
N GLU A 99 1.89 -15.28 1.31
CA GLU A 99 1.09 -15.69 2.45
C GLU A 99 1.96 -15.98 3.66
N LEU A 100 2.00 -15.04 4.58
CA LEU A 100 2.82 -15.12 5.78
C LEU A 100 1.96 -14.97 7.03
N SER A 101 2.48 -15.42 8.17
CA SER A 101 1.74 -15.42 9.42
C SER A 101 1.67 -14.05 10.12
N PHE A 102 2.57 -13.14 9.81
CA PHE A 102 2.55 -11.82 10.46
C PHE A 102 1.74 -10.81 9.63
N ASN A 103 0.91 -10.06 10.33
CA ASN A 103 0.00 -9.07 9.75
C ASN A 103 0.20 -7.67 10.33
N GLU A 104 1.32 -7.43 10.98
CA GLU A 104 1.70 -6.14 11.55
C GLU A 104 3.14 -5.82 11.19
N PRO A 105 3.51 -4.52 11.21
CA PRO A 105 4.90 -4.15 10.97
C PRO A 105 5.83 -4.87 11.94
N GLN A 106 6.87 -5.47 11.40
CA GLN A 106 7.90 -6.15 12.16
C GLN A 106 9.05 -5.20 12.47
N LYS A 107 10.03 -5.66 13.23
CA LYS A 107 11.16 -4.81 13.63
C LYS A 107 11.89 -4.19 12.43
N ALA A 108 12.11 -4.97 11.38
CA ALA A 108 12.75 -4.47 10.16
C ALA A 108 11.92 -3.37 9.51
N ASP A 109 10.60 -3.52 9.47
CA ASP A 109 9.68 -2.53 8.88
C ASP A 109 9.75 -1.22 9.65
N LYS A 110 9.73 -1.30 10.98
CA LYS A 110 9.80 -0.10 11.84
C LYS A 110 11.13 0.63 11.68
N THR A 111 12.22 -0.12 11.55
CA THR A 111 13.54 0.45 11.31
C THR A 111 13.58 1.18 9.96
N HIS A 112 13.05 0.56 8.91
CA HIS A 112 13.00 1.17 7.58
C HIS A 112 12.13 2.43 7.56
N LEU A 113 10.97 2.40 8.22
CA LEU A 113 10.10 3.57 8.36
C LEU A 113 10.82 4.72 9.08
N LYS A 114 11.48 4.40 10.19
CA LYS A 114 12.22 5.38 10.97
C LYS A 114 13.34 6.03 10.17
N ASN A 115 14.04 5.23 9.37
CA ASN A 115 15.11 5.74 8.51
C ASN A 115 14.59 6.57 7.34
N ARG A 116 13.44 6.19 6.78
CA ARG A 116 12.84 6.89 5.64
C ARG A 116 12.26 8.24 6.02
N TRP A 117 11.69 8.35 7.22
CA TRP A 117 10.92 9.51 7.65
C TRP A 117 11.57 10.25 8.83
N LYS A 118 12.86 10.39 8.78
CA LYS A 118 13.61 11.18 9.77
C LYS A 118 13.21 12.65 9.78
#